data_9635d3c31cb53a4392b0f6a7ccfb7698
#
_entry.id   9635d3c31cb53a4392b0f6a7ccfb7698
#
_cell.length_a   1.000
_cell.length_b   1.000
_cell.length_c   1.000
_cell.angle_alpha   90.00
_cell.angle_beta   90.00
_cell.angle_gamma   90.00
#
_symmetry.space_group_name_H-M   'P 1'
#
loop_
_entity.id
_entity.type
_entity.pdbx_description
1 polymer ?
#
loop_
_entity_poly.entity_id
_entity_poly.type
_entity_poly.pdbx_seq_one_letter_code
_entity_poly.pdbx_strand_id
1 'polypeptide(L)'
;MASQERAIIDVTSDPPTALAPVVLLFERLAANKEIDVAKLERLIAMQEHVLAHEARAAFNRAFATMQAEIPTVIAATPGDGGKWLYAPLEDIQDAVRPILVRHGFGLSFRTEWPDKATIKVVGILTHRDGHERTSEFLADADTSGSKNAIQARGSAVSYGHRYTTKDLLNITTRGADDDGHTATPKPPTTHPTGYLGWLDKLRQAAQEGTPALERVWTVSARDWKQHLHRTNLALWLEFKAIAARRVS
;
A
#
# COMPACT_ATOMS: atom_id res chain seq x y z
N MET A 1 34.12 -3.05 32.27
CA MET A 1 32.95 -3.93 32.08
C MET A 1 31.81 -3.34 32.88
N ALA A 2 30.94 -2.56 32.24
CA ALA A 2 29.79 -1.94 32.87
C ALA A 2 28.54 -2.75 32.47
N SER A 3 27.91 -3.37 33.46
CA SER A 3 26.66 -4.09 33.31
C SER A 3 25.52 -3.10 33.01
N GLN A 4 24.91 -3.20 31.87
CA GLN A 4 23.66 -2.49 31.58
C GLN A 4 22.51 -3.19 32.34
N GLU A 5 22.05 -2.53 33.36
CA GLU A 5 20.85 -2.89 34.12
C GLU A 5 19.62 -2.61 33.23
N ARG A 6 18.94 -3.69 32.82
CA ARG A 6 17.66 -3.59 32.12
C ARG A 6 16.62 -3.10 33.10
N ALA A 7 16.14 -1.88 32.90
CA ALA A 7 14.98 -1.36 33.61
C ALA A 7 13.75 -2.24 33.29
N ILE A 8 13.26 -2.95 34.29
CA ILE A 8 11.96 -3.64 34.23
C ILE A 8 10.90 -2.54 34.33
N ILE A 9 10.16 -2.35 33.24
CA ILE A 9 8.99 -1.47 33.23
C ILE A 9 7.90 -2.19 34.05
N ASP A 10 7.64 -1.69 35.23
CA ASP A 10 6.52 -2.13 36.06
C ASP A 10 5.21 -1.66 35.43
N VAL A 11 4.48 -2.60 34.79
CA VAL A 11 3.16 -2.35 34.18
C VAL A 11 2.07 -2.65 35.22
N THR A 12 2.14 -2.02 36.36
CA THR A 12 0.98 -1.90 37.24
C THR A 12 0.21 -0.63 36.87
N SER A 13 -0.47 -0.67 35.71
CA SER A 13 -1.47 0.34 35.40
C SER A 13 -2.73 0.03 36.20
N ASP A 14 -3.07 0.93 37.13
CA ASP A 14 -4.39 0.92 37.76
C ASP A 14 -5.48 0.85 36.68
N PRO A 15 -6.54 0.04 36.87
CA PRO A 15 -7.64 0.00 35.92
C PRO A 15 -8.23 1.42 35.79
N PRO A 16 -8.64 1.83 34.58
CA PRO A 16 -9.10 3.18 34.35
C PRO A 16 -10.24 3.51 35.32
N THR A 17 -10.08 4.53 36.09
CA THR A 17 -10.96 5.01 37.18
C THR A 17 -12.42 5.22 36.75
N ALA A 18 -12.68 5.24 35.45
CA ALA A 18 -14.03 5.37 34.87
C ALA A 18 -14.88 4.10 34.98
N LEU A 19 -14.30 2.92 35.16
CA LEU A 19 -15.03 1.65 35.24
C LEU A 19 -15.57 1.36 36.65
N ALA A 20 -14.93 1.91 37.69
CA ALA A 20 -15.29 1.63 39.08
C ALA A 20 -16.77 2.01 39.46
N PRO A 21 -17.32 3.17 39.03
CA PRO A 21 -18.71 3.52 39.33
C PRO A 21 -19.71 2.58 38.67
N VAL A 22 -19.37 2.08 37.49
CA VAL A 22 -20.25 1.21 36.69
C VAL A 22 -20.26 -0.20 37.25
N VAL A 23 -19.12 -0.74 37.65
CA VAL A 23 -19.01 -2.04 38.33
C VAL A 23 -19.80 -2.03 39.63
N LEU A 24 -19.68 -1.00 40.46
CA LEU A 24 -20.46 -0.83 41.67
C LEU A 24 -21.97 -0.74 41.42
N LEU A 25 -22.38 -0.09 40.33
CA LEU A 25 -23.78 -0.05 39.94
C LEU A 25 -24.28 -1.46 39.57
N PHE A 26 -23.51 -2.22 38.80
CA PHE A 26 -23.87 -3.60 38.45
C PHE A 26 -23.92 -4.54 39.67
N GLU A 27 -23.00 -4.43 40.59
CA GLU A 27 -23.03 -5.21 41.84
C GLU A 27 -24.29 -4.92 42.66
N ARG A 28 -24.69 -3.65 42.79
CA ARG A 28 -25.93 -3.24 43.44
C ARG A 28 -27.17 -3.75 42.71
N LEU A 29 -27.15 -3.70 41.38
CA LEU A 29 -28.27 -4.19 40.55
C LEU A 29 -28.34 -5.72 40.61
N ALA A 30 -27.25 -6.45 40.58
CA ALA A 30 -27.21 -7.91 40.69
C ALA A 30 -27.66 -8.44 42.07
N ALA A 31 -27.46 -7.64 43.13
CA ALA A 31 -27.92 -7.99 44.50
C ALA A 31 -29.43 -7.83 44.68
N ASN A 32 -30.13 -7.17 43.78
CA ASN A 32 -31.58 -6.95 43.89
C ASN A 32 -32.38 -8.05 43.16
N LYS A 33 -33.04 -8.92 43.89
CA LYS A 33 -33.81 -10.07 43.37
C LYS A 33 -35.05 -9.70 42.52
N GLU A 34 -35.45 -8.45 42.51
CA GLU A 34 -36.63 -7.96 41.76
C GLU A 34 -36.24 -7.32 40.39
N ILE A 35 -34.96 -7.36 40.03
CA ILE A 35 -34.53 -6.77 38.75
C ILE A 35 -34.91 -7.67 37.60
N ASP A 36 -35.62 -7.11 36.66
CA ASP A 36 -35.89 -7.69 35.35
C ASP A 36 -34.58 -7.81 34.57
N VAL A 37 -34.11 -9.04 34.33
CA VAL A 37 -32.88 -9.36 33.61
C VAL A 37 -32.87 -8.69 32.22
N ALA A 38 -34.03 -8.63 31.56
CA ALA A 38 -34.12 -7.98 30.23
C ALA A 38 -33.86 -6.47 30.29
N LYS A 39 -34.21 -5.81 31.41
CA LYS A 39 -33.83 -4.38 31.59
C LYS A 39 -32.34 -4.22 31.84
N LEU A 40 -31.73 -5.13 32.58
CA LEU A 40 -30.28 -5.10 32.83
C LEU A 40 -29.49 -5.29 31.52
N GLU A 41 -29.88 -6.29 30.73
CA GLU A 41 -29.25 -6.51 29.41
C GLU A 41 -29.36 -5.30 28.51
N ARG A 42 -30.52 -4.62 28.46
CA ARG A 42 -30.71 -3.39 27.69
C ARG A 42 -29.81 -2.23 28.17
N LEU A 43 -29.64 -2.10 29.48
CA LEU A 43 -28.77 -1.08 30.07
C LEU A 43 -27.30 -1.35 29.74
N ILE A 44 -26.86 -2.61 29.78
CA ILE A 44 -25.50 -3.01 29.38
C ILE A 44 -25.28 -2.71 27.91
N ALA A 45 -26.19 -3.13 27.03
CA ALA A 45 -26.10 -2.86 25.60
C ALA A 45 -26.09 -1.36 25.28
N MET A 46 -26.90 -0.57 25.98
CA MET A 46 -26.91 0.89 25.85
C MET A 46 -25.57 1.50 26.27
N GLN A 47 -24.99 1.03 27.37
CA GLN A 47 -23.69 1.49 27.85
C GLN A 47 -22.57 1.15 26.89
N GLU A 48 -22.52 -0.11 26.40
CA GLU A 48 -21.55 -0.51 25.37
C GLU A 48 -21.66 0.37 24.11
N HIS A 49 -22.90 0.70 23.71
CA HIS A 49 -23.14 1.59 22.58
C HIS A 49 -22.61 3.01 22.83
N VAL A 50 -22.82 3.56 24.03
CA VAL A 50 -22.30 4.89 24.39
C VAL A 50 -20.77 4.88 24.39
N LEU A 51 -20.13 3.89 25.02
CA LEU A 51 -18.68 3.76 25.05
C LEU A 51 -18.09 3.60 23.64
N ALA A 52 -18.71 2.78 22.79
CA ALA A 52 -18.28 2.63 21.40
C ALA A 52 -18.42 3.94 20.61
N HIS A 53 -19.49 4.71 20.85
CA HIS A 53 -19.70 6.01 20.22
C HIS A 53 -18.62 7.03 20.67
N GLU A 54 -18.33 7.08 21.97
CA GLU A 54 -17.30 7.94 22.53
C GLU A 54 -15.91 7.59 22.00
N ALA A 55 -15.56 6.31 21.97
CA ALA A 55 -14.31 5.81 21.39
C ALA A 55 -14.16 6.22 19.90
N ARG A 56 -15.23 6.07 19.11
CA ARG A 56 -15.27 6.51 17.71
C ARG A 56 -15.11 8.02 17.59
N ALA A 57 -15.77 8.79 18.42
CA ALA A 57 -15.67 10.25 18.41
C ALA A 57 -14.25 10.71 18.76
N ALA A 58 -13.61 10.07 19.75
CA ALA A 58 -12.22 10.33 20.14
C ALA A 58 -11.26 9.99 19.01
N PHE A 59 -11.41 8.80 18.38
CA PHE A 59 -10.66 8.40 17.20
C PHE A 59 -10.74 9.45 16.09
N ASN A 60 -11.96 9.86 15.73
CA ASN A 60 -12.16 10.81 14.64
C ASN A 60 -11.51 12.17 14.92
N ARG A 61 -11.60 12.67 16.15
CA ARG A 61 -10.93 13.94 16.54
C ARG A 61 -9.41 13.81 16.45
N ALA A 62 -8.86 12.75 17.05
CA ALA A 62 -7.42 12.50 17.02
C ALA A 62 -6.90 12.28 15.60
N PHE A 63 -7.66 11.53 14.77
CA PHE A 63 -7.33 11.27 13.37
C PHE A 63 -7.29 12.55 12.53
N ALA A 64 -8.29 13.42 12.67
CA ALA A 64 -8.33 14.68 11.95
C ALA A 64 -7.13 15.60 12.28
N THR A 65 -6.73 15.64 13.56
CA THR A 65 -5.55 16.40 14.00
C THR A 65 -4.26 15.76 13.48
N MET A 66 -4.12 14.45 13.60
CA MET A 66 -2.97 13.69 13.13
C MET A 66 -2.75 13.84 11.62
N GLN A 67 -3.81 13.83 10.83
CA GLN A 67 -3.72 13.95 9.36
C GLN A 67 -3.03 15.24 8.90
N ALA A 68 -3.17 16.34 9.64
CA ALA A 68 -2.51 17.60 9.31
C ALA A 68 -0.97 17.52 9.48
N GLU A 69 -0.48 16.58 10.27
CA GLU A 69 0.94 16.39 10.54
C GLU A 69 1.60 15.33 9.66
N ILE A 70 0.81 14.48 8.99
CA ILE A 70 1.36 13.41 8.12
C ILE A 70 2.09 14.04 6.94
N PRO A 71 3.41 13.78 6.80
CA PRO A 71 4.19 14.34 5.71
C PRO A 71 3.87 13.64 4.38
N THR A 72 4.13 14.34 3.29
CA THR A 72 4.26 13.67 1.99
C THR A 72 5.56 12.86 1.99
N VAL A 73 5.47 11.56 1.72
CA VAL A 73 6.64 10.68 1.64
C VAL A 73 7.23 10.72 0.23
N ILE A 74 8.54 10.94 0.14
CA ILE A 74 9.23 10.98 -1.16
C ILE A 74 9.59 9.56 -1.59
N ALA A 75 9.16 9.16 -2.78
CA ALA A 75 9.60 7.93 -3.42
C ALA A 75 11.03 8.15 -3.95
N ALA A 76 12.03 7.58 -3.28
CA ALA A 76 13.44 7.74 -3.61
C ALA A 76 14.16 6.41 -3.90
N THR A 77 13.54 5.28 -3.59
CA THR A 77 14.15 3.96 -3.77
C THR A 77 13.89 3.44 -5.19
N PRO A 78 14.95 3.10 -5.96
CA PRO A 78 14.80 2.56 -7.30
C PRO A 78 14.16 1.15 -7.27
N GLY A 79 13.10 0.96 -8.07
CA GLY A 79 12.52 -0.35 -8.35
C GLY A 79 12.93 -0.87 -9.73
N ASP A 80 12.93 -2.19 -9.90
CA ASP A 80 13.21 -2.91 -11.16
C ASP A 80 14.32 -2.28 -12.02
N GLY A 81 15.53 -2.20 -11.46
CA GLY A 81 16.67 -1.64 -12.17
C GLY A 81 16.61 -0.11 -12.42
N GLY A 82 15.82 0.63 -11.65
CA GLY A 82 15.72 2.08 -11.74
C GLY A 82 14.64 2.60 -12.68
N LYS A 83 13.74 1.74 -13.13
CA LYS A 83 12.63 2.13 -14.03
C LYS A 83 11.60 3.03 -13.38
N TRP A 84 11.41 2.90 -12.07
CA TRP A 84 10.53 3.75 -11.25
C TRP A 84 11.13 3.96 -9.86
N LEU A 85 10.62 4.95 -9.15
CA LEU A 85 10.96 5.21 -7.76
C LEU A 85 9.76 4.85 -6.87
N TYR A 86 10.01 4.25 -5.73
CA TYR A 86 8.97 3.96 -4.74
C TYR A 86 9.43 4.33 -3.32
N ALA A 87 8.47 4.47 -2.41
CA ALA A 87 8.74 4.62 -0.99
C ALA A 87 8.62 3.24 -0.34
N PRO A 88 9.70 2.66 0.20
CA PRO A 88 9.65 1.44 0.99
C PRO A 88 8.72 1.58 2.19
N LEU A 89 8.23 0.45 2.72
CA LEU A 89 7.37 0.45 3.90
C LEU A 89 8.11 1.05 5.11
N GLU A 90 9.39 0.78 5.23
CA GLU A 90 10.26 1.27 6.30
C GLU A 90 10.29 2.80 6.33
N ASP A 91 10.52 3.44 5.18
CA ASP A 91 10.55 4.90 5.07
C ASP A 91 9.20 5.53 5.46
N ILE A 92 8.10 4.89 5.02
CA ILE A 92 6.74 5.32 5.38
C ILE A 92 6.54 5.19 6.90
N GLN A 93 6.89 4.03 7.47
CA GLN A 93 6.72 3.79 8.91
C GLN A 93 7.58 4.71 9.77
N ASP A 94 8.82 4.96 9.38
CA ASP A 94 9.71 5.86 10.11
C ASP A 94 9.19 7.31 10.10
N ALA A 95 8.61 7.75 8.99
CA ALA A 95 8.00 9.06 8.87
C ALA A 95 6.74 9.22 9.74
N VAL A 96 5.89 8.17 9.82
CA VAL A 96 4.58 8.29 10.47
C VAL A 96 4.57 7.81 11.92
N ARG A 97 5.42 6.87 12.32
CA ARG A 97 5.45 6.27 13.67
C ARG A 97 5.48 7.29 14.80
N PRO A 98 6.36 8.32 14.80
CA PRO A 98 6.39 9.31 15.89
C PRO A 98 5.09 10.12 15.96
N ILE A 99 4.43 10.34 14.82
CA ILE A 99 3.15 11.06 14.74
C ILE A 99 2.02 10.18 15.29
N LEU A 100 1.95 8.91 14.86
CA LEU A 100 0.97 7.95 15.38
C LEU A 100 1.02 7.84 16.90
N VAL A 101 2.22 7.65 17.47
CA VAL A 101 2.43 7.53 18.92
C VAL A 101 1.96 8.80 19.64
N ARG A 102 2.29 9.98 19.14
CA ARG A 102 1.89 11.28 19.73
C ARG A 102 0.38 11.43 19.83
N HIS A 103 -0.34 10.97 18.80
CA HIS A 103 -1.80 11.04 18.75
C HIS A 103 -2.51 9.79 19.30
N GLY A 104 -1.77 8.85 19.90
CA GLY A 104 -2.32 7.66 20.54
C GLY A 104 -2.80 6.58 19.57
N PHE A 105 -2.24 6.54 18.36
CA PHE A 105 -2.51 5.50 17.38
C PHE A 105 -1.45 4.41 17.37
N GLY A 106 -1.89 3.17 17.10
CA GLY A 106 -1.06 2.02 16.78
C GLY A 106 -1.42 1.46 15.41
N LEU A 107 -0.42 1.07 14.62
CA LEU A 107 -0.60 0.39 13.34
C LEU A 107 -0.08 -1.03 13.44
N SER A 108 -0.92 -2.00 13.08
CA SER A 108 -0.59 -3.41 13.04
C SER A 108 -1.14 -4.07 11.77
N PHE A 109 -0.71 -5.31 11.50
CA PHE A 109 -1.13 -6.04 10.32
C PHE A 109 -1.51 -7.47 10.68
N ARG A 110 -2.52 -8.00 9.99
CA ARG A 110 -2.90 -9.40 10.01
C ARG A 110 -2.87 -9.93 8.58
N THR A 111 -2.17 -11.05 8.37
CA THR A 111 -2.13 -11.73 7.08
C THR A 111 -3.02 -12.98 7.15
N GLU A 112 -3.92 -13.10 6.19
CA GLU A 112 -4.86 -14.20 6.04
C GLU A 112 -4.62 -14.91 4.70
N TRP A 113 -4.97 -16.17 4.62
CA TRP A 113 -4.82 -17.02 3.44
C TRP A 113 -6.18 -17.60 3.07
N PRO A 114 -7.03 -16.82 2.36
CA PRO A 114 -8.38 -17.27 1.98
C PRO A 114 -8.38 -18.56 1.17
N ASP A 115 -7.34 -18.74 0.35
CA ASP A 115 -7.08 -19.94 -0.44
C ASP A 115 -5.56 -20.14 -0.66
N LYS A 116 -5.17 -21.12 -1.50
CA LYS A 116 -3.75 -21.43 -1.75
C LYS A 116 -3.01 -20.37 -2.56
N ALA A 117 -3.71 -19.56 -3.35
CA ALA A 117 -3.13 -18.59 -4.28
C ALA A 117 -3.22 -17.16 -3.72
N THR A 118 -4.31 -16.83 -3.05
CA THR A 118 -4.65 -15.47 -2.62
C THR A 118 -4.09 -15.15 -1.23
N ILE A 119 -3.51 -13.98 -1.11
CA ILE A 119 -3.00 -13.38 0.13
C ILE A 119 -3.89 -12.19 0.45
N LYS A 120 -4.45 -12.18 1.67
CA LYS A 120 -5.18 -11.04 2.20
C LYS A 120 -4.39 -10.42 3.33
N VAL A 121 -4.06 -9.15 3.19
CA VAL A 121 -3.43 -8.35 4.25
C VAL A 121 -4.45 -7.37 4.78
N VAL A 122 -4.67 -7.40 6.10
CA VAL A 122 -5.52 -6.46 6.81
C VAL A 122 -4.63 -5.54 7.62
N GLY A 123 -4.60 -4.26 7.25
CA GLY A 123 -4.01 -3.20 8.06
C GLY A 123 -5.03 -2.76 9.12
N ILE A 124 -4.59 -2.56 10.35
CA ILE A 124 -5.42 -2.22 11.50
C ILE A 124 -4.82 -1.00 12.18
N LEU A 125 -5.55 0.10 12.17
CA LEU A 125 -5.21 1.34 12.86
C LEU A 125 -6.06 1.43 14.13
N THR A 126 -5.45 1.23 15.30
CA THR A 126 -6.11 1.29 16.60
C THR A 126 -5.86 2.63 17.28
N HIS A 127 -6.81 3.09 18.07
CA HIS A 127 -6.65 4.26 18.95
C HIS A 127 -6.70 3.83 20.41
N ARG A 128 -5.97 4.53 21.28
CA ARG A 128 -5.92 4.24 22.72
C ARG A 128 -7.27 4.18 23.43
N ASP A 129 -8.28 4.88 22.88
CA ASP A 129 -9.64 4.91 23.44
C ASP A 129 -10.53 3.78 22.91
N GLY A 130 -9.95 2.77 22.25
CA GLY A 130 -10.62 1.50 21.94
C GLY A 130 -11.35 1.42 20.60
N HIS A 131 -11.27 2.44 19.73
CA HIS A 131 -11.79 2.34 18.36
C HIS A 131 -10.68 1.97 17.37
N GLU A 132 -11.04 1.21 16.34
CA GLU A 132 -10.14 0.83 15.26
C GLU A 132 -10.76 1.06 13.88
N ARG A 133 -9.88 1.20 12.89
CA ARG A 133 -10.22 1.24 11.47
C ARG A 133 -9.34 0.22 10.75
N THR A 134 -9.92 -0.49 9.80
CA THR A 134 -9.21 -1.50 8.99
C THR A 134 -9.20 -1.11 7.52
N SER A 135 -8.16 -1.57 6.82
CA SER A 135 -8.06 -1.56 5.36
C SER A 135 -7.59 -2.93 4.90
N GLU A 136 -8.10 -3.41 3.78
CA GLU A 136 -7.81 -4.73 3.25
C GLU A 136 -7.13 -4.64 1.88
N PHE A 137 -6.13 -5.48 1.69
CA PHE A 137 -5.44 -5.65 0.42
C PHE A 137 -5.44 -7.13 0.05
N LEU A 138 -5.98 -7.44 -1.13
CA LEU A 138 -5.97 -8.79 -1.68
C LEU A 138 -5.06 -8.83 -2.90
N ALA A 139 -4.19 -9.83 -2.97
CA ALA A 139 -3.34 -10.08 -4.12
C ALA A 139 -3.02 -11.56 -4.24
N ASP A 140 -2.75 -11.98 -5.45
CA ASP A 140 -2.09 -13.27 -5.70
C ASP A 140 -0.61 -13.19 -5.35
N ALA A 141 0.03 -14.35 -5.17
CA ALA A 141 1.47 -14.38 -4.95
C ALA A 141 2.20 -13.72 -6.14
N ASP A 142 3.12 -12.79 -5.84
CA ASP A 142 3.88 -12.07 -6.86
C ASP A 142 4.89 -12.99 -7.55
N THR A 143 4.49 -13.60 -8.67
CA THR A 143 5.34 -14.49 -9.47
C THR A 143 6.21 -13.76 -10.50
N SER A 144 6.31 -12.44 -10.44
CA SER A 144 7.13 -11.65 -11.36
C SER A 144 8.64 -11.94 -11.20
N GLY A 145 9.36 -11.98 -12.30
CA GLY A 145 10.80 -12.25 -12.31
C GLY A 145 11.15 -13.70 -11.96
N SER A 146 12.32 -13.90 -11.34
CA SER A 146 12.87 -15.22 -10.96
C SER A 146 12.60 -15.59 -9.50
N LYS A 147 11.53 -15.07 -8.90
CA LYS A 147 11.19 -15.30 -7.49
C LYS A 147 10.78 -16.75 -7.24
N ASN A 148 11.30 -17.35 -6.17
CA ASN A 148 10.74 -18.61 -5.67
C ASN A 148 9.40 -18.37 -4.94
N ALA A 149 8.66 -19.44 -4.62
CA ALA A 149 7.33 -19.35 -4.01
C ALA A 149 7.31 -18.58 -2.67
N ILE A 150 8.38 -18.68 -1.88
CA ILE A 150 8.49 -17.96 -0.59
C ILE A 150 8.72 -16.47 -0.83
N GLN A 151 9.61 -16.14 -1.77
CA GLN A 151 9.86 -14.75 -2.14
C GLN A 151 8.65 -14.08 -2.77
N ALA A 152 7.91 -14.82 -3.63
CA ALA A 152 6.67 -14.35 -4.24
C ALA A 152 5.61 -13.97 -3.18
N ARG A 153 5.44 -14.81 -2.16
CA ARG A 153 4.53 -14.54 -1.04
C ARG A 153 5.00 -13.38 -0.16
N GLY A 154 6.29 -13.36 0.19
CA GLY A 154 6.87 -12.26 0.97
C GLY A 154 6.74 -10.91 0.28
N SER A 155 6.94 -10.86 -1.04
CA SER A 155 6.72 -9.67 -1.86
C SER A 155 5.27 -9.20 -1.77
N ALA A 156 4.29 -10.07 -1.98
CA ALA A 156 2.87 -9.72 -1.92
C ALA A 156 2.44 -9.23 -0.51
N VAL A 157 2.95 -9.84 0.56
CA VAL A 157 2.72 -9.38 1.95
C VAL A 157 3.29 -7.98 2.17
N SER A 158 4.53 -7.72 1.72
CA SER A 158 5.16 -6.40 1.85
C SER A 158 4.37 -5.32 1.08
N TYR A 159 3.87 -5.65 -0.10
CA TYR A 159 2.95 -4.80 -0.84
C TYR A 159 1.68 -4.51 -0.04
N GLY A 160 1.04 -5.55 0.49
CA GLY A 160 -0.16 -5.42 1.30
C GLY A 160 0.03 -4.50 2.51
N HIS A 161 1.13 -4.66 3.25
CA HIS A 161 1.47 -3.77 4.37
C HIS A 161 1.63 -2.31 3.92
N ARG A 162 2.31 -2.07 2.80
CA ARG A 162 2.52 -0.72 2.27
C ARG A 162 1.21 -0.06 1.83
N TYR A 163 0.38 -0.77 1.07
CA TYR A 163 -0.86 -0.23 0.55
C TYR A 163 -1.89 0.02 1.65
N THR A 164 -2.08 -0.93 2.57
CA THR A 164 -3.00 -0.73 3.70
C THR A 164 -2.55 0.40 4.62
N THR A 165 -1.22 0.62 4.80
CA THR A 165 -0.69 1.77 5.53
C THR A 165 -1.04 3.09 4.82
N LYS A 166 -0.78 3.17 3.51
CA LYS A 166 -1.09 4.36 2.70
C LYS A 166 -2.57 4.70 2.74
N ASP A 167 -3.43 3.69 2.60
CA ASP A 167 -4.89 3.84 2.61
C ASP A 167 -5.40 4.29 3.98
N LEU A 168 -5.03 3.60 5.06
CA LEU A 168 -5.45 3.95 6.42
C LEU A 168 -5.06 5.36 6.83
N LEU A 169 -3.89 5.82 6.41
CA LEU A 169 -3.34 7.12 6.80
C LEU A 169 -3.50 8.19 5.72
N ASN A 170 -4.10 7.85 4.56
CA ASN A 170 -4.23 8.74 3.40
C ASN A 170 -2.89 9.38 2.99
N ILE A 171 -1.83 8.55 2.94
CA ILE A 171 -0.49 9.01 2.60
C ILE A 171 -0.36 9.14 1.09
N THR A 172 0.04 10.34 0.62
CA THR A 172 0.46 10.55 -0.76
C THR A 172 1.97 10.41 -0.88
N THR A 173 2.42 9.66 -1.88
CA THR A 173 3.83 9.57 -2.24
C THR A 173 4.10 10.51 -3.42
N ARG A 174 5.19 11.29 -3.37
CA ARG A 174 5.68 12.09 -4.50
C ARG A 174 6.93 11.45 -5.07
N GLY A 175 6.99 11.39 -6.38
CA GLY A 175 8.01 10.73 -7.19
C GLY A 175 7.30 10.00 -8.31
N ALA A 176 8.03 9.47 -9.28
CA ALA A 176 7.45 8.64 -10.34
C ALA A 176 6.97 7.30 -9.75
N ASP A 177 5.89 7.36 -8.96
CA ASP A 177 5.22 6.19 -8.38
C ASP A 177 4.40 5.53 -9.49
N ASP A 178 5.00 4.57 -10.16
CA ASP A 178 4.35 3.73 -11.18
C ASP A 178 3.75 2.46 -10.56
N ASP A 179 3.44 2.50 -9.26
CA ASP A 179 2.87 1.37 -8.50
C ASP A 179 1.55 0.83 -9.11
N GLY A 180 0.92 1.56 -10.03
CA GLY A 180 -0.30 1.12 -10.73
C GLY A 180 -0.06 0.43 -12.08
N HIS A 181 1.07 0.67 -12.74
CA HIS A 181 1.32 0.11 -14.08
C HIS A 181 1.79 -1.35 -14.08
N THR A 182 2.30 -1.85 -12.95
CA THR A 182 2.69 -3.27 -12.83
C THR A 182 1.56 -4.18 -12.34
N ALA A 183 0.48 -3.63 -11.78
CA ALA A 183 -0.66 -4.41 -11.30
C ALA A 183 -1.76 -4.63 -12.36
N THR A 184 -1.77 -3.87 -13.45
CA THR A 184 -2.52 -4.29 -14.62
C THR A 184 -1.78 -5.49 -15.22
N PRO A 185 -2.41 -6.65 -15.41
CA PRO A 185 -1.88 -7.64 -16.33
C PRO A 185 -1.65 -6.85 -17.61
N LYS A 186 -0.38 -6.62 -17.98
CA LYS A 186 -0.06 -6.10 -19.30
C LYS A 186 -0.82 -7.04 -20.24
N PRO A 187 -1.85 -6.56 -20.96
CA PRO A 187 -2.54 -7.45 -21.89
C PRO A 187 -1.42 -8.07 -22.69
N PRO A 188 -1.39 -9.38 -22.92
CA PRO A 188 -0.33 -10.00 -23.67
C PRO A 188 -0.16 -9.11 -24.89
N THR A 189 0.99 -8.43 -24.97
CA THR A 189 1.31 -7.63 -26.15
C THR A 189 1.49 -8.65 -27.24
N THR A 190 0.37 -9.11 -27.78
CA THR A 190 0.34 -9.86 -29.03
C THR A 190 0.80 -8.86 -30.08
N HIS A 191 2.09 -8.79 -30.22
CA HIS A 191 2.67 -8.05 -31.33
C HIS A 191 2.17 -8.69 -32.61
N PRO A 192 1.80 -7.89 -33.62
CA PRO A 192 1.48 -8.44 -34.92
C PRO A 192 2.62 -9.38 -35.39
N THR A 193 2.27 -10.47 -36.03
CA THR A 193 3.26 -11.45 -36.48
C THR A 193 4.39 -10.76 -37.26
N GLY A 194 5.63 -11.04 -36.88
CA GLY A 194 6.82 -10.43 -37.49
C GLY A 194 7.20 -9.03 -36.98
N TYR A 195 6.43 -8.45 -36.05
CA TYR A 195 6.68 -7.10 -35.51
C TYR A 195 8.04 -6.92 -34.86
N LEU A 196 8.50 -7.87 -34.04
CA LEU A 196 9.80 -7.78 -33.37
C LEU A 196 10.96 -7.78 -34.37
N GLY A 197 10.92 -8.68 -35.36
CA GLY A 197 11.93 -8.69 -36.44
C GLY A 197 11.92 -7.42 -37.29
N TRP A 198 10.76 -6.78 -37.44
CA TRP A 198 10.65 -5.48 -38.09
C TRP A 198 11.25 -4.35 -37.24
N LEU A 199 11.06 -4.36 -35.92
CA LEU A 199 11.72 -3.38 -35.04
C LEU A 199 13.25 -3.44 -35.12
N ASP A 200 13.82 -4.65 -35.22
CA ASP A 200 15.26 -4.81 -35.40
C ASP A 200 15.73 -4.25 -36.73
N LYS A 201 14.97 -4.42 -37.80
CA LYS A 201 15.26 -3.80 -39.11
C LYS A 201 15.20 -2.26 -39.02
N LEU A 202 14.22 -1.69 -38.32
CA LEU A 202 14.15 -0.24 -38.11
C LEU A 202 15.33 0.27 -37.28
N ARG A 203 15.77 -0.46 -36.27
CA ARG A 203 16.94 -0.11 -35.45
C ARG A 203 18.22 -0.09 -36.31
N GLN A 204 18.40 -1.11 -37.13
CA GLN A 204 19.52 -1.17 -38.09
C GLN A 204 19.49 -0.01 -39.08
N ALA A 205 18.35 0.24 -39.72
CA ALA A 205 18.17 1.33 -40.65
C ALA A 205 18.39 2.71 -40.02
N ALA A 206 18.01 2.89 -38.73
CA ALA A 206 18.29 4.14 -38.02
C ALA A 206 19.80 4.38 -37.83
N GLN A 207 20.60 3.31 -37.67
CA GLN A 207 22.07 3.41 -37.61
C GLN A 207 22.70 3.72 -38.94
N GLU A 208 22.04 3.44 -40.07
CA GLU A 208 22.48 3.75 -41.43
C GLU A 208 22.11 5.18 -41.87
N GLY A 209 21.20 5.83 -41.14
CA GLY A 209 20.79 7.22 -41.37
C GLY A 209 19.35 7.38 -41.88
N THR A 210 18.93 8.64 -42.00
CA THR A 210 17.56 9.02 -42.34
C THR A 210 17.02 8.38 -43.61
N PRO A 211 17.78 8.33 -44.75
CA PRO A 211 17.26 7.72 -45.98
C PRO A 211 17.02 6.22 -45.88
N ALA A 212 17.81 5.50 -45.07
CA ALA A 212 17.62 4.07 -44.83
C ALA A 212 16.38 3.82 -43.95
N LEU A 213 16.22 4.61 -42.90
CA LEU A 213 15.05 4.51 -42.00
C LEU A 213 13.75 4.79 -42.74
N GLU A 214 13.70 5.80 -43.61
CA GLU A 214 12.54 6.14 -44.42
C GLU A 214 12.19 5.03 -45.42
N ARG A 215 13.17 4.42 -46.06
CA ARG A 215 12.93 3.27 -46.96
C ARG A 215 12.25 2.12 -46.25
N VAL A 216 12.79 1.70 -45.07
CA VAL A 216 12.19 0.61 -44.29
C VAL A 216 10.81 1.00 -43.82
N TRP A 217 10.64 2.24 -43.35
CA TRP A 217 9.34 2.73 -42.88
C TRP A 217 8.28 2.70 -43.99
N THR A 218 8.61 3.19 -45.19
CA THR A 218 7.67 3.32 -46.29
C THR A 218 7.08 1.98 -46.71
N VAL A 219 7.89 0.92 -46.81
CA VAL A 219 7.48 -0.41 -47.24
C VAL A 219 6.86 -1.25 -46.12
N SER A 220 6.85 -0.74 -44.90
CA SER A 220 6.37 -1.49 -43.70
C SER A 220 4.84 -1.60 -43.66
N ALA A 221 4.36 -2.71 -43.11
CA ALA A 221 2.94 -2.97 -42.92
C ALA A 221 2.28 -1.88 -42.04
N ARG A 222 1.06 -1.49 -42.42
CA ARG A 222 0.29 -0.46 -41.71
C ARG A 222 0.07 -0.81 -40.24
N ASP A 223 -0.22 -2.09 -39.95
CA ASP A 223 -0.50 -2.59 -38.62
C ASP A 223 0.71 -2.45 -37.68
N TRP A 224 1.94 -2.68 -38.19
CA TRP A 224 3.17 -2.50 -37.42
C TRP A 224 3.41 -1.04 -37.06
N LYS A 225 3.19 -0.12 -38.01
CA LYS A 225 3.31 1.33 -37.80
C LYS A 225 2.32 1.82 -36.76
N GLN A 226 1.04 1.41 -36.89
CA GLN A 226 -0.01 1.78 -35.93
C GLN A 226 0.27 1.18 -34.55
N HIS A 227 0.74 -0.06 -34.49
CA HIS A 227 1.08 -0.71 -33.23
C HIS A 227 2.22 0.03 -32.53
N LEU A 228 3.30 0.38 -33.25
CA LEU A 228 4.43 1.14 -32.71
C LEU A 228 3.98 2.52 -32.18
N HIS A 229 3.21 3.27 -32.95
CA HIS A 229 2.72 4.58 -32.52
C HIS A 229 1.82 4.51 -31.29
N ARG A 230 1.00 3.46 -31.16
CA ARG A 230 0.09 3.29 -30.04
C ARG A 230 0.78 2.78 -28.78
N THR A 231 1.80 1.90 -28.93
CA THR A 231 2.41 1.19 -27.79
C THR A 231 3.75 1.78 -27.37
N ASN A 232 4.52 2.38 -28.30
CA ASN A 232 5.86 2.92 -27.99
C ASN A 232 6.29 4.02 -28.96
N LEU A 233 5.58 5.15 -28.94
CA LEU A 233 5.92 6.32 -29.74
C LEU A 233 7.34 6.87 -29.41
N ALA A 234 7.77 6.74 -28.16
CA ALA A 234 9.08 7.19 -27.72
C ALA A 234 10.21 6.46 -28.49
N LEU A 235 10.08 5.15 -28.68
CA LEU A 235 11.05 4.35 -29.46
C LEU A 235 11.13 4.81 -30.92
N TRP A 236 10.00 5.19 -31.53
CA TRP A 236 10.01 5.75 -32.88
C TRP A 236 10.74 7.09 -32.96
N LEU A 237 10.55 7.96 -31.98
CA LEU A 237 11.25 9.24 -31.90
C LEU A 237 12.76 9.05 -31.67
N GLU A 238 13.13 8.04 -30.88
CA GLU A 238 14.53 7.65 -30.66
C GLU A 238 15.19 7.20 -31.97
N PHE A 239 14.56 6.33 -32.76
CA PHE A 239 15.07 5.90 -34.07
C PHE A 239 15.29 7.09 -35.03
N LYS A 240 14.36 8.03 -35.06
CA LYS A 240 14.54 9.28 -35.84
C LYS A 240 15.73 10.12 -35.36
N ALA A 241 15.89 10.24 -34.05
CA ALA A 241 16.99 11.00 -33.47
C ALA A 241 18.37 10.36 -33.80
N ILE A 242 18.44 9.01 -33.73
CA ILE A 242 19.65 8.26 -34.12
C ILE A 242 19.95 8.48 -35.60
N ALA A 243 18.96 8.34 -36.47
CA ALA A 243 19.09 8.49 -37.91
C ALA A 243 19.53 9.91 -38.31
N ALA A 244 19.01 10.95 -37.64
CA ALA A 244 19.36 12.35 -37.91
C ALA A 244 20.79 12.69 -37.53
N ARG A 245 21.40 12.06 -36.53
CA ARG A 245 22.79 12.30 -36.10
C ARG A 245 23.84 11.79 -37.08
N ARG A 246 23.47 10.96 -38.05
CA ARG A 246 24.37 10.34 -39.05
C ARG A 246 24.42 11.10 -40.36
N VAL A 247 23.77 12.24 -40.48
CA VAL A 247 23.75 13.10 -41.69
C VAL A 247 24.87 14.18 -41.66
N SER A 248 25.82 14.08 -40.72
CA SER A 248 26.96 15.01 -40.60
C SER A 248 28.23 14.32 -40.95
#